data_b04961ba6b2377270ba97e5ce8912725
#
_entry.id   b04961ba6b2377270ba97e5ce8912725
#
_cell.length_a   1.000
_cell.length_b   1.000
_cell.length_c   1.000
_cell.angle_alpha   90.00
_cell.angle_beta   90.00
_cell.angle_gamma   90.00
#
_symmetry.space_group_name_H-M   'P 1'
#
loop_
_entity.id
_entity.type
_entity.pdbx_description
1 polymer ?
#
loop_
_entity_poly.entity_id
_entity_poly.type
_entity_poly.pdbx_seq_one_letter_code
_entity_poly.pdbx_strand_id
1 'polypeptide(L)'
;AFSLMVTNALTGKEIQIDGHRVKLNYAGKNQLISDIQGEGDHSYSYGISFSLQTVPPERKALLLCDCCIHRWIPDRWSEKPYLNGDNLTAHIWMENNRIYKLPIFQKYKTEEEYSWKEPEKTYYNLYQFRALPAAGEMIRSIADSMTGKQKITCLYKNGMDGCGFKKNVIGTGVSVLEKKDIYDGVFSYIADMVQATDGVSRVGNTKHATKKLKLDTLNLNKELTKEQCLLLARRMKTCTESNRLTFEVYATDDTLECAEKIMEKLESVFVSCEEMTFTTKRCRLGSMGEPMESSKSADALKRIHEIEKELSPATELTACIVVLPGKECFYKLGDPKAAIRCGMALTNRLTQFVTPWDETVKENVIESKITSAVEDLCRQLGYVRELDESAIEKKELLHHTPVIGMQVMTQICTPYGKARFLPLYVEMDYVSGKVYAECDAFEQTRVLYREAAFELAHLSLDKNFEKKCENAAR
;
A
#
# COMPACT_ATOMS: atom_id res chain seq x y z
N ALA A 1 -18.04 -8.99 9.61
CA ALA A 1 -19.10 -9.98 9.87
C ALA A 1 -20.31 -9.77 8.94
N PHE A 2 -20.94 -8.58 8.89
CA PHE A 2 -22.16 -8.34 8.11
C PHE A 2 -21.98 -8.59 6.60
N SER A 3 -20.94 -8.08 5.97
CA SER A 3 -20.66 -8.32 4.54
C SER A 3 -20.53 -9.81 4.22
N LEU A 4 -19.93 -10.60 5.13
CA LEU A 4 -19.82 -12.05 4.97
C LEU A 4 -21.19 -12.75 5.11
N MET A 5 -22.04 -12.27 6.01
CA MET A 5 -23.40 -12.76 6.16
C MET A 5 -24.21 -12.56 4.87
N VAL A 6 -24.14 -11.37 4.29
CA VAL A 6 -24.77 -11.06 2.99
C VAL A 6 -24.22 -11.97 1.88
N THR A 7 -22.90 -12.11 1.80
CA THR A 7 -22.28 -12.97 0.78
C THR A 7 -22.75 -14.43 0.91
N ASN A 8 -22.85 -14.94 2.13
CA ASN A 8 -23.35 -16.30 2.38
C ASN A 8 -24.83 -16.45 2.02
N ALA A 9 -25.66 -15.44 2.31
CA ALA A 9 -27.09 -15.46 1.96
C ALA A 9 -27.32 -15.50 0.44
N LEU A 10 -26.41 -14.91 -0.32
CA LEU A 10 -26.46 -14.86 -1.79
C LEU A 10 -25.78 -16.06 -2.47
N THR A 11 -25.00 -16.84 -1.74
CA THR A 11 -24.30 -18.00 -2.30
C THR A 11 -25.30 -19.03 -2.83
N GLY A 12 -25.13 -19.43 -4.09
CA GLY A 12 -26.01 -20.37 -4.79
C GLY A 12 -27.33 -19.76 -5.30
N LYS A 13 -27.58 -18.47 -5.05
CA LYS A 13 -28.74 -17.77 -5.62
C LYS A 13 -28.51 -17.45 -7.08
N GLU A 14 -29.61 -17.32 -7.83
CA GLU A 14 -29.61 -16.96 -9.23
C GLU A 14 -30.18 -15.55 -9.39
N ILE A 15 -29.49 -14.73 -10.19
CA ILE A 15 -29.96 -13.38 -10.57
C ILE A 15 -30.01 -13.26 -12.10
N GLN A 16 -30.76 -12.32 -12.61
CA GLN A 16 -30.80 -12.00 -14.03
C GLN A 16 -29.87 -10.80 -14.31
N ILE A 17 -29.02 -10.92 -15.34
CA ILE A 17 -28.13 -9.83 -15.79
C ILE A 17 -28.19 -9.84 -17.32
N ASP A 18 -28.58 -8.73 -17.91
CA ASP A 18 -28.72 -8.56 -19.38
C ASP A 18 -29.55 -9.72 -20.02
N GLY A 19 -30.66 -10.08 -19.37
CA GLY A 19 -31.54 -11.16 -19.82
C GLY A 19 -31.02 -12.58 -19.57
N HIS A 20 -29.81 -12.76 -19.06
CA HIS A 20 -29.21 -14.06 -18.74
C HIS A 20 -29.35 -14.38 -17.26
N ARG A 21 -29.74 -15.63 -16.96
CA ARG A 21 -29.76 -16.13 -15.58
C ARG A 21 -28.38 -16.63 -15.21
N VAL A 22 -27.81 -16.07 -14.14
CA VAL A 22 -26.47 -16.41 -13.64
C VAL A 22 -26.55 -16.82 -12.18
N LYS A 23 -25.80 -17.85 -11.82
CA LYS A 23 -25.71 -18.35 -10.43
C LYS A 23 -24.51 -17.75 -9.73
N LEU A 24 -24.68 -17.36 -8.48
CA LEU A 24 -23.66 -16.72 -7.68
C LEU A 24 -22.89 -17.74 -6.83
N ASN A 25 -21.58 -17.78 -6.97
CA ASN A 25 -20.71 -18.72 -6.27
C ASN A 25 -19.81 -17.95 -5.29
N TYR A 26 -19.65 -18.45 -4.07
CA TYR A 26 -18.79 -17.85 -3.05
C TYR A 26 -17.32 -17.99 -3.43
N ALA A 27 -16.60 -16.89 -3.51
CA ALA A 27 -15.21 -16.85 -3.95
C ALA A 27 -14.21 -16.34 -2.89
N GLY A 28 -14.58 -16.49 -1.64
CA GLY A 28 -13.76 -16.08 -0.48
C GLY A 28 -13.93 -14.61 -0.09
N LYS A 29 -13.55 -14.27 1.14
CA LYS A 29 -13.76 -12.96 1.77
C LYS A 29 -15.23 -12.55 1.64
N ASN A 30 -15.52 -11.41 1.03
CA ASN A 30 -16.87 -10.89 0.81
C ASN A 30 -17.19 -10.85 -0.69
N GLN A 31 -16.75 -11.85 -1.46
CA GLN A 31 -16.86 -11.87 -2.91
C GLN A 31 -17.68 -13.04 -3.41
N LEU A 32 -18.53 -12.76 -4.37
CA LEU A 32 -19.24 -13.71 -5.22
C LEU A 32 -18.71 -13.61 -6.65
N ILE A 33 -18.71 -14.73 -7.36
CA ILE A 33 -18.41 -14.80 -8.79
C ILE A 33 -19.54 -15.55 -9.46
N SER A 34 -20.10 -15.00 -10.54
CA SER A 34 -21.15 -15.68 -11.31
C SER A 34 -20.59 -16.90 -12.04
N ASP A 35 -21.47 -17.80 -12.47
CA ASP A 35 -21.10 -18.83 -13.42
C ASP A 35 -20.47 -18.19 -14.67
N ILE A 36 -19.65 -18.97 -15.36
CA ILE A 36 -18.93 -18.51 -16.55
C ILE A 36 -19.95 -18.28 -17.67
N GLN A 37 -19.87 -17.12 -18.26
CA GLN A 37 -20.63 -16.68 -19.43
C GLN A 37 -19.73 -16.67 -20.65
N GLY A 38 -20.31 -16.82 -21.84
CA GLY A 38 -19.57 -16.85 -23.10
C GLY A 38 -18.75 -18.14 -23.28
N GLU A 39 -18.05 -18.22 -24.39
CA GLU A 39 -17.22 -19.37 -24.78
C GLU A 39 -15.87 -18.91 -25.32
N GLY A 40 -14.84 -19.74 -25.14
CA GLY A 40 -13.50 -19.53 -25.66
C GLY A 40 -12.90 -18.19 -25.17
N ASP A 41 -12.41 -17.38 -26.10
CA ASP A 41 -11.79 -16.07 -25.84
C ASP A 41 -12.77 -15.02 -25.24
N HIS A 42 -14.05 -15.33 -25.22
CA HIS A 42 -15.11 -14.47 -24.69
C HIS A 42 -15.63 -14.92 -23.33
N SER A 43 -14.94 -15.87 -22.67
CA SER A 43 -15.34 -16.40 -21.38
C SER A 43 -15.11 -15.39 -20.26
N TYR A 44 -16.18 -15.05 -19.54
CA TYR A 44 -16.13 -14.10 -18.43
C TYR A 44 -17.11 -14.49 -17.32
N SER A 45 -16.97 -13.84 -16.17
CA SER A 45 -17.92 -13.90 -15.05
C SER A 45 -18.07 -12.53 -14.43
N TYR A 46 -19.25 -12.26 -13.86
CA TYR A 46 -19.43 -11.09 -13.01
C TYR A 46 -18.86 -11.37 -11.61
N GLY A 47 -18.04 -10.45 -11.12
CA GLY A 47 -17.56 -10.42 -9.75
C GLY A 47 -18.37 -9.40 -8.95
N ILE A 48 -18.89 -9.81 -7.80
CA ILE A 48 -19.66 -8.96 -6.90
C ILE A 48 -18.97 -8.98 -5.55
N SER A 49 -18.63 -7.83 -5.01
CA SER A 49 -17.99 -7.75 -3.69
C SER A 49 -18.71 -6.77 -2.76
N PHE A 50 -18.77 -7.13 -1.48
CA PHE A 50 -19.46 -6.35 -0.47
C PHE A 50 -18.46 -5.78 0.52
N SER A 51 -18.60 -4.50 0.82
CA SER A 51 -17.87 -3.83 1.89
C SER A 51 -18.80 -2.96 2.73
N LEU A 52 -18.52 -2.88 4.03
CA LEU A 52 -19.27 -2.01 4.93
C LEU A 52 -18.47 -0.73 5.13
N GLN A 53 -19.14 0.39 4.97
CA GLN A 53 -18.56 1.71 5.22
C GLN A 53 -19.47 2.50 6.17
N THR A 54 -18.89 3.13 7.16
CA THR A 54 -19.61 4.11 8.00
C THR A 54 -19.51 5.48 7.38
N VAL A 55 -20.62 6.22 7.39
CA VAL A 55 -20.67 7.60 6.88
C VAL A 55 -20.90 8.54 8.05
N PRO A 56 -19.86 9.23 8.52
CA PRO A 56 -20.03 10.37 9.41
C PRO A 56 -20.64 11.54 8.61
N PRO A 57 -21.47 12.39 9.17
CA PRO A 57 -21.94 12.48 10.56
C PRO A 57 -23.20 11.66 10.86
N GLU A 58 -23.79 11.03 9.85
CA GLU A 58 -25.12 10.39 9.97
C GLU A 58 -25.13 9.11 10.81
N ARG A 59 -23.94 8.62 11.23
CA ARG A 59 -23.74 7.35 11.96
C ARG A 59 -24.42 6.14 11.29
N LYS A 60 -24.63 6.23 9.97
CA LYS A 60 -25.18 5.13 9.16
C LYS A 60 -24.07 4.22 8.68
N ALA A 61 -24.34 2.94 8.62
CA ALA A 61 -23.51 1.97 7.97
C ALA A 61 -24.06 1.70 6.56
N LEU A 62 -23.24 1.89 5.54
CA LEU A 62 -23.57 1.61 4.15
C LEU A 62 -22.96 0.28 3.73
N LEU A 63 -23.76 -0.61 3.17
CA LEU A 63 -23.27 -1.77 2.46
C LEU A 63 -23.02 -1.39 1.00
N LEU A 64 -21.73 -1.33 0.64
CA LEU A 64 -21.32 -1.08 -0.74
C LEU A 64 -21.29 -2.39 -1.52
N CYS A 65 -21.87 -2.39 -2.70
CA CYS A 65 -21.85 -3.48 -3.66
C CYS A 65 -21.01 -3.05 -4.87
N ASP A 66 -19.81 -3.60 -5.00
CA ASP A 66 -18.91 -3.33 -6.12
C ASP A 66 -19.01 -4.46 -7.15
N CYS A 67 -19.08 -4.10 -8.42
CA CYS A 67 -19.19 -5.05 -9.53
C CYS A 67 -18.00 -4.93 -10.48
N CYS A 68 -17.47 -6.07 -10.91
CA CYS A 68 -16.39 -6.16 -11.90
C CYS A 68 -16.59 -7.35 -12.85
N ILE A 69 -15.81 -7.40 -13.91
CA ILE A 69 -15.75 -8.54 -14.83
C ILE A 69 -14.46 -9.32 -14.59
N HIS A 70 -14.58 -10.61 -14.40
CA HIS A 70 -13.50 -11.58 -14.42
C HIS A 70 -13.44 -12.22 -15.80
N ARG A 71 -12.27 -12.20 -16.43
CA ARG A 71 -12.03 -12.82 -17.73
C ARG A 71 -11.24 -14.09 -17.52
N TRP A 72 -11.65 -15.15 -18.18
CA TRP A 72 -11.04 -16.45 -18.03
C TRP A 72 -10.09 -16.74 -19.17
N ILE A 73 -9.03 -17.49 -18.89
CA ILE A 73 -8.11 -17.95 -19.91
C ILE A 73 -8.84 -18.98 -20.79
N PRO A 74 -8.86 -18.80 -22.12
CA PRO A 74 -9.56 -19.71 -23.02
C PRO A 74 -8.93 -21.08 -23.10
N ASP A 75 -9.75 -22.09 -23.38
CA ASP A 75 -9.37 -23.51 -23.44
C ASP A 75 -8.29 -23.83 -24.51
N ARG A 76 -8.07 -22.95 -25.48
CA ARG A 76 -7.11 -23.14 -26.60
C ARG A 76 -5.75 -22.52 -26.36
N TRP A 77 -5.34 -22.32 -25.14
CA TRP A 77 -4.04 -21.71 -24.84
C TRP A 77 -2.90 -22.73 -24.93
N SER A 78 -2.74 -23.37 -26.09
CA SER A 78 -1.81 -24.49 -26.26
C SER A 78 -0.41 -24.10 -26.73
N GLU A 79 -0.17 -22.87 -27.21
CA GLU A 79 1.04 -22.67 -28.01
C GLU A 79 2.20 -21.92 -27.35
N LYS A 80 2.04 -21.16 -26.30
CA LYS A 80 3.15 -20.63 -25.46
C LYS A 80 2.62 -19.80 -24.27
N PRO A 81 2.57 -20.35 -23.06
CA PRO A 81 2.17 -19.58 -21.91
C PRO A 81 3.32 -18.71 -21.40
N TYR A 82 3.55 -17.57 -22.03
CA TYR A 82 4.31 -16.50 -21.39
C TYR A 82 3.36 -15.66 -20.54
N LEU A 83 3.00 -16.18 -19.39
CA LEU A 83 2.35 -15.37 -18.37
C LEU A 83 3.43 -14.65 -17.56
N ASN A 84 3.76 -13.47 -18.00
CA ASN A 84 4.58 -12.56 -17.22
C ASN A 84 3.78 -12.13 -16.00
N GLY A 85 4.10 -12.65 -14.82
CA GLY A 85 3.66 -12.03 -13.59
C GLY A 85 3.27 -12.95 -12.46
N ASP A 86 3.60 -12.51 -11.26
CA ASP A 86 3.26 -13.05 -9.94
C ASP A 86 1.75 -13.13 -9.64
N ASN A 87 0.88 -13.11 -10.64
CA ASN A 87 -0.54 -12.81 -10.47
C ASN A 87 -1.49 -13.83 -11.09
N LEU A 88 -1.00 -15.01 -11.41
CA LEU A 88 -1.87 -16.11 -11.82
C LEU A 88 -2.58 -16.69 -10.60
N THR A 89 -3.87 -16.88 -10.72
CA THR A 89 -4.68 -17.53 -9.70
C THR A 89 -5.61 -18.54 -10.36
N ALA A 90 -5.47 -19.78 -9.99
CA ALA A 90 -6.42 -20.81 -10.37
C ALA A 90 -7.70 -20.68 -9.53
N HIS A 91 -8.83 -20.86 -10.18
CA HIS A 91 -10.15 -20.88 -9.57
C HIS A 91 -10.75 -22.27 -9.76
N ILE A 92 -11.05 -22.94 -8.65
CA ILE A 92 -11.63 -24.29 -8.62
C ILE A 92 -13.08 -24.19 -8.18
N TRP A 93 -13.98 -24.53 -9.07
CA TRP A 93 -15.42 -24.48 -8.88
C TRP A 93 -15.91 -25.78 -8.23
N MET A 94 -16.63 -25.66 -7.12
CA MET A 94 -17.12 -26.77 -6.33
C MET A 94 -18.63 -26.92 -6.44
N GLU A 95 -19.16 -28.14 -6.26
CA GLU A 95 -20.61 -28.44 -6.30
C GLU A 95 -21.43 -27.63 -5.30
N ASN A 96 -20.83 -27.24 -4.16
CA ASN A 96 -21.49 -26.47 -3.11
C ASN A 96 -21.53 -24.95 -3.38
N ASN A 97 -21.42 -24.52 -4.62
CA ASN A 97 -21.38 -23.12 -5.05
C ASN A 97 -20.25 -22.31 -4.40
N ARG A 98 -19.10 -22.94 -4.24
CA ARG A 98 -17.89 -22.31 -3.74
C ARG A 98 -16.79 -22.38 -4.77
N ILE A 99 -15.96 -21.32 -4.80
CA ILE A 99 -14.78 -21.23 -5.64
C ILE A 99 -13.58 -21.07 -4.74
N TYR A 100 -12.62 -21.98 -4.87
CA TYR A 100 -11.35 -21.88 -4.18
C TYR A 100 -10.33 -21.19 -5.10
N LYS A 101 -9.60 -20.25 -4.53
CA LYS A 101 -8.56 -19.49 -5.23
C LYS A 101 -7.19 -19.99 -4.80
N LEU A 102 -6.44 -20.54 -5.73
CA LEU A 102 -5.09 -21.03 -5.49
C LEU A 102 -4.10 -20.17 -6.29
N PRO A 103 -3.32 -19.32 -5.64
CA PRO A 103 -2.31 -18.53 -6.32
C PRO A 103 -1.21 -19.44 -6.89
N ILE A 104 -0.77 -19.11 -8.11
CA ILE A 104 0.29 -19.80 -8.82
C ILE A 104 1.52 -18.87 -8.86
N PHE A 105 2.70 -19.45 -8.67
CA PHE A 105 3.96 -18.75 -8.73
C PHE A 105 4.78 -19.28 -9.94
N GLN A 106 5.33 -18.37 -10.73
CA GLN A 106 6.30 -18.68 -11.79
C GLN A 106 7.70 -18.38 -11.28
N LYS A 107 8.56 -19.38 -11.23
CA LYS A 107 9.88 -19.31 -10.59
C LYS A 107 10.91 -18.47 -11.36
N TYR A 108 10.90 -18.53 -12.70
CA TYR A 108 11.81 -17.77 -13.55
C TYR A 108 11.16 -17.40 -14.89
N LYS A 109 11.60 -16.28 -15.48
CA LYS A 109 11.10 -15.80 -16.79
C LYS A 109 11.48 -16.73 -17.97
N THR A 110 12.46 -17.59 -17.80
CA THR A 110 13.04 -18.44 -18.84
C THR A 110 12.72 -19.92 -18.70
N GLU A 111 12.24 -20.37 -17.56
CA GLU A 111 11.89 -21.76 -17.29
C GLU A 111 10.39 -21.86 -17.02
N GLU A 112 9.74 -22.77 -17.74
CA GLU A 112 8.29 -23.03 -17.65
C GLU A 112 7.89 -23.74 -16.35
N GLU A 113 8.54 -23.44 -15.23
CA GLU A 113 8.21 -24.01 -13.94
C GLU A 113 7.20 -23.15 -13.19
N TYR A 114 5.97 -23.60 -13.20
CA TYR A 114 4.92 -23.09 -12.34
C TYR A 114 4.82 -23.94 -11.08
N SER A 115 4.69 -23.28 -9.94
CA SER A 115 4.44 -23.93 -8.67
C SER A 115 3.28 -23.23 -7.94
N TRP A 116 2.65 -23.96 -7.01
CA TRP A 116 1.67 -23.34 -6.15
C TRP A 116 2.36 -22.35 -5.22
N LYS A 117 1.82 -21.15 -5.13
CA LYS A 117 2.26 -20.17 -4.12
C LYS A 117 1.80 -20.65 -2.75
N GLU A 118 2.68 -20.54 -1.75
CA GLU A 118 2.38 -21.02 -0.40
C GLU A 118 1.92 -22.51 -0.38
N PRO A 119 2.82 -23.44 -0.70
CA PRO A 119 2.48 -24.86 -0.83
C PRO A 119 1.83 -25.46 0.41
N GLU A 120 2.14 -24.96 1.61
CA GLU A 120 1.51 -25.41 2.87
C GLU A 120 0.02 -25.11 2.92
N LYS A 121 -0.39 -23.89 2.55
CA LYS A 121 -1.80 -23.52 2.44
C LYS A 121 -2.49 -24.24 1.30
N THR A 122 -1.77 -24.41 0.19
CA THR A 122 -2.24 -25.17 -0.96
C THR A 122 -2.46 -26.62 -0.57
N TYR A 123 -1.53 -27.24 0.16
CA TYR A 123 -1.65 -28.60 0.66
C TYR A 123 -2.86 -28.79 1.60
N TYR A 124 -3.07 -27.86 2.52
CA TYR A 124 -4.24 -27.87 3.40
C TYR A 124 -5.56 -27.77 2.62
N ASN A 125 -5.59 -26.93 1.60
CA ASN A 125 -6.74 -26.82 0.71
C ASN A 125 -6.89 -28.07 -0.20
N LEU A 126 -5.78 -28.65 -0.64
CA LEU A 126 -5.72 -29.84 -1.48
C LEU A 126 -6.20 -31.10 -0.77
N TYR A 127 -6.11 -31.18 0.55
CA TYR A 127 -6.65 -32.33 1.31
C TYR A 127 -8.13 -32.56 1.05
N GLN A 128 -8.85 -31.50 0.67
CA GLN A 128 -10.23 -31.55 0.21
C GLN A 128 -10.36 -31.95 -1.28
N PHE A 129 -9.26 -31.91 -2.03
CA PHE A 129 -9.21 -32.12 -3.49
C PHE A 129 -8.24 -33.24 -3.82
N ARG A 130 -8.71 -34.48 -3.85
CA ARG A 130 -7.90 -35.68 -4.03
C ARG A 130 -7.12 -35.77 -5.36
N ALA A 131 -7.31 -34.86 -6.30
CA ALA A 131 -6.77 -34.95 -7.66
C ALA A 131 -6.39 -33.59 -8.28
N LEU A 132 -5.82 -32.66 -7.50
CA LEU A 132 -5.31 -31.42 -8.11
C LEU A 132 -3.98 -31.68 -8.81
N PRO A 133 -3.86 -31.41 -10.12
CA PRO A 133 -2.61 -31.60 -10.84
C PRO A 133 -1.53 -30.59 -10.38
N ALA A 134 -0.29 -30.83 -10.74
CA ALA A 134 0.78 -29.87 -10.55
C ALA A 134 0.43 -28.55 -11.24
N ALA A 135 0.86 -27.40 -10.67
CA ALA A 135 0.48 -26.08 -11.19
C ALA A 135 0.83 -25.91 -12.67
N GLY A 136 1.99 -26.43 -13.11
CA GLY A 136 2.41 -26.38 -14.50
C GLY A 136 1.57 -27.27 -15.45
N GLU A 137 1.14 -28.41 -14.99
CA GLU A 137 0.23 -29.27 -15.76
C GLU A 137 -1.13 -28.61 -15.92
N MET A 138 -1.63 -27.97 -14.86
CA MET A 138 -2.91 -27.30 -14.90
C MET A 138 -2.93 -26.11 -15.86
N ILE A 139 -1.86 -25.37 -15.97
CA ILE A 139 -1.76 -24.26 -16.93
C ILE A 139 -1.68 -24.77 -18.36
N ARG A 140 -1.00 -25.89 -18.58
CA ARG A 140 -0.85 -26.51 -19.92
C ARG A 140 -2.12 -27.22 -20.39
N SER A 141 -2.91 -27.73 -19.50
CA SER A 141 -4.09 -28.56 -19.80
C SER A 141 -5.40 -27.98 -19.22
N ILE A 142 -5.59 -26.66 -19.28
CA ILE A 142 -6.83 -26.03 -18.82
C ILE A 142 -8.05 -26.64 -19.49
N ALA A 143 -7.94 -27.03 -20.77
CA ALA A 143 -8.99 -27.73 -21.50
C ALA A 143 -9.30 -29.14 -20.97
N ASP A 144 -8.27 -29.86 -20.51
CA ASP A 144 -8.37 -31.25 -20.05
C ASP A 144 -8.61 -31.36 -18.54
N SER A 145 -8.58 -30.24 -17.81
CA SER A 145 -8.71 -30.21 -16.35
C SER A 145 -10.14 -30.42 -15.84
N MET A 146 -11.06 -30.75 -16.72
CA MET A 146 -12.43 -31.13 -16.38
C MET A 146 -12.48 -32.59 -15.92
N THR A 147 -11.96 -32.90 -14.76
CA THR A 147 -12.10 -34.22 -14.15
C THR A 147 -13.41 -34.26 -13.34
N GLY A 148 -14.44 -34.87 -13.91
CA GLY A 148 -15.71 -35.14 -13.24
C GLY A 148 -16.52 -33.87 -12.94
N LYS A 149 -16.71 -33.52 -11.66
CA LYS A 149 -17.63 -32.48 -11.20
C LYS A 149 -16.93 -31.13 -10.88
N GLN A 150 -15.65 -30.98 -11.14
CA GLN A 150 -14.88 -29.78 -10.80
C GLN A 150 -14.42 -29.04 -12.05
N LYS A 151 -14.79 -27.78 -12.19
CA LYS A 151 -14.28 -26.90 -13.23
C LYS A 151 -13.10 -26.07 -12.68
N ILE A 152 -11.96 -26.15 -13.37
CA ILE A 152 -10.78 -25.36 -13.02
C ILE A 152 -10.53 -24.36 -14.15
N THR A 153 -10.29 -23.10 -13.80
CA THR A 153 -9.99 -22.04 -14.77
C THR A 153 -9.06 -21.01 -14.17
N CYS A 154 -8.28 -20.34 -14.99
CA CYS A 154 -7.36 -19.30 -14.55
C CYS A 154 -7.87 -17.91 -14.93
N LEU A 155 -7.68 -16.96 -14.02
CA LEU A 155 -8.06 -15.58 -14.21
C LEU A 155 -7.08 -14.88 -15.15
N TYR A 156 -7.61 -14.19 -16.15
CA TYR A 156 -6.86 -13.31 -17.03
C TYR A 156 -6.87 -11.87 -16.50
N LYS A 157 -5.70 -11.23 -16.43
CA LYS A 157 -5.56 -9.82 -16.05
C LYS A 157 -5.27 -8.94 -17.26
N ASN A 158 -5.91 -7.78 -17.32
CA ASN A 158 -5.59 -6.72 -18.29
C ASN A 158 -4.12 -6.28 -18.15
N GLY A 159 -3.47 -6.01 -19.27
CA GLY A 159 -2.07 -5.62 -19.35
C GLY A 159 -1.12 -6.76 -19.66
N MET A 160 -1.65 -7.94 -20.00
CA MET A 160 -0.88 -9.07 -20.50
C MET A 160 -0.79 -9.07 -22.02
N ASP A 161 -0.81 -7.90 -22.65
CA ASP A 161 -0.85 -7.70 -24.11
C ASP A 161 0.37 -8.33 -24.87
N GLY A 162 1.41 -8.70 -24.16
CA GLY A 162 2.57 -9.41 -24.71
C GLY A 162 2.43 -10.93 -24.82
N CYS A 163 1.33 -11.52 -24.33
CA CYS A 163 1.16 -12.98 -24.24
C CYS A 163 0.46 -13.63 -25.43
N GLY A 164 0.32 -12.93 -26.54
CA GLY A 164 -0.32 -13.47 -27.74
C GLY A 164 -1.85 -13.49 -27.72
N PHE A 165 -2.47 -12.95 -26.68
CA PHE A 165 -3.91 -12.77 -26.66
C PHE A 165 -4.32 -11.65 -27.62
N LYS A 166 -5.17 -11.96 -28.57
CA LYS A 166 -5.83 -10.95 -29.40
C LYS A 166 -6.60 -10.00 -28.48
N LYS A 167 -6.65 -8.72 -28.87
CA LYS A 167 -7.40 -7.67 -28.20
C LYS A 167 -8.75 -8.21 -27.71
N ASN A 168 -8.94 -8.28 -26.40
CA ASN A 168 -10.10 -8.92 -25.82
C ASN A 168 -11.36 -8.08 -26.17
N VAL A 169 -12.34 -8.70 -26.75
CA VAL A 169 -13.61 -8.05 -27.17
C VAL A 169 -14.49 -7.72 -25.96
N ILE A 170 -14.26 -8.41 -24.83
CA ILE A 170 -15.02 -8.16 -23.60
C ILE A 170 -14.55 -6.84 -22.98
N GLY A 171 -15.49 -5.91 -22.78
CA GLY A 171 -15.26 -4.61 -22.14
C GLY A 171 -14.58 -4.72 -20.76
N THR A 172 -13.94 -3.65 -20.30
CA THR A 172 -13.18 -3.64 -19.03
C THR A 172 -14.05 -3.46 -17.79
N GLY A 173 -15.35 -3.23 -17.94
CA GLY A 173 -16.24 -2.95 -16.82
C GLY A 173 -17.66 -3.43 -17.07
N VAL A 174 -18.41 -3.49 -15.99
CA VAL A 174 -19.85 -3.77 -15.99
C VAL A 174 -20.59 -2.52 -16.45
N SER A 175 -21.47 -2.63 -17.42
CA SER A 175 -22.30 -1.51 -17.91
C SER A 175 -23.28 -1.01 -16.82
N VAL A 176 -23.87 0.15 -17.06
CA VAL A 176 -24.85 0.73 -16.10
C VAL A 176 -26.10 -0.15 -15.99
N LEU A 177 -26.55 -0.73 -17.11
CA LEU A 177 -27.72 -1.62 -17.13
C LEU A 177 -27.43 -2.92 -16.38
N GLU A 178 -26.31 -3.57 -16.69
CA GLU A 178 -25.89 -4.78 -15.97
C GLU A 178 -25.71 -4.53 -14.46
N LYS A 179 -25.16 -3.38 -14.06
CA LYS A 179 -25.06 -3.00 -12.63
C LYS A 179 -26.43 -2.88 -12.00
N LYS A 180 -27.37 -2.25 -12.71
CA LYS A 180 -28.76 -2.14 -12.23
C LYS A 180 -29.36 -3.54 -11.99
N ASP A 181 -29.23 -4.43 -12.98
CA ASP A 181 -29.73 -5.81 -12.87
C ASP A 181 -29.10 -6.56 -11.70
N ILE A 182 -27.76 -6.40 -11.51
CA ILE A 182 -27.06 -6.99 -10.35
C ILE A 182 -27.60 -6.42 -9.05
N TYR A 183 -27.78 -5.10 -8.94
CA TYR A 183 -28.29 -4.48 -7.71
C TYR A 183 -29.71 -4.92 -7.42
N ASP A 184 -30.58 -4.90 -8.40
CA ASP A 184 -31.99 -5.32 -8.25
C ASP A 184 -32.05 -6.82 -7.85
N GLY A 185 -31.27 -7.66 -8.52
CA GLY A 185 -31.19 -9.10 -8.22
C GLY A 185 -30.62 -9.37 -6.82
N VAL A 186 -29.54 -8.72 -6.44
CA VAL A 186 -28.94 -8.84 -5.10
C VAL A 186 -29.92 -8.31 -4.04
N PHE A 187 -30.48 -7.13 -4.23
CA PHE A 187 -31.38 -6.49 -3.28
C PHE A 187 -32.63 -7.35 -3.03
N SER A 188 -33.17 -8.01 -4.04
CA SER A 188 -34.35 -8.88 -3.89
C SER A 188 -34.14 -10.02 -2.85
N TYR A 189 -32.90 -10.45 -2.63
CA TYR A 189 -32.58 -11.51 -1.66
C TYR A 189 -32.19 -10.99 -0.28
N ILE A 190 -31.87 -9.70 -0.14
CA ILE A 190 -31.39 -9.13 1.13
C ILE A 190 -32.21 -7.92 1.60
N ALA A 191 -33.38 -7.69 1.00
CA ALA A 191 -34.25 -6.57 1.33
C ALA A 191 -34.73 -6.56 2.81
N ASP A 192 -34.73 -7.70 3.46
CA ASP A 192 -35.00 -7.85 4.89
C ASP A 192 -33.83 -7.44 5.79
N MET A 193 -32.60 -7.40 5.25
CA MET A 193 -31.37 -7.08 5.97
C MET A 193 -30.90 -5.64 5.75
N VAL A 194 -31.25 -5.03 4.61
CA VAL A 194 -30.77 -3.72 4.19
C VAL A 194 -31.90 -2.89 3.58
N GLN A 195 -31.78 -1.59 3.72
CA GLN A 195 -32.68 -0.63 3.08
C GLN A 195 -31.92 0.04 1.94
N ALA A 196 -32.57 0.17 0.77
CA ALA A 196 -32.02 0.97 -0.31
C ALA A 196 -31.88 2.43 0.15
N THR A 197 -30.79 3.08 -0.20
CA THR A 197 -30.56 4.49 0.09
C THR A 197 -30.37 5.26 -1.20
N ASP A 198 -31.10 6.37 -1.32
CA ASP A 198 -30.98 7.27 -2.46
C ASP A 198 -29.87 8.31 -2.18
N GLY A 199 -29.21 8.74 -3.25
CA GLY A 199 -28.33 9.90 -3.23
C GLY A 199 -26.90 9.69 -2.68
N VAL A 200 -26.50 8.45 -2.37
CA VAL A 200 -25.11 8.16 -2.03
C VAL A 200 -24.43 7.49 -3.23
N SER A 201 -23.62 8.24 -3.95
CA SER A 201 -22.72 7.68 -4.95
C SER A 201 -21.33 7.52 -4.36
N ARG A 202 -20.69 6.36 -4.59
CA ARG A 202 -19.25 6.25 -4.36
C ARG A 202 -18.58 7.23 -5.31
N VAL A 203 -18.02 8.29 -4.75
CA VAL A 203 -17.05 9.09 -5.50
C VAL A 203 -15.87 8.16 -5.71
N GLY A 204 -15.71 7.65 -6.91
CA GLY A 204 -14.52 6.87 -7.29
C GLY A 204 -13.30 7.69 -6.93
N ASN A 205 -12.17 7.03 -6.67
CA ASN A 205 -10.90 7.72 -6.48
C ASN A 205 -10.74 8.72 -7.62
N THR A 206 -11.18 9.95 -7.38
CA THR A 206 -10.94 11.01 -8.33
C THR A 206 -9.43 11.07 -8.48
N LYS A 207 -8.94 11.29 -9.68
CA LYS A 207 -7.50 11.47 -9.93
C LYS A 207 -6.88 12.53 -8.99
N HIS A 208 -7.71 13.30 -8.31
CA HIS A 208 -7.35 14.29 -7.30
C HIS A 208 -7.12 13.70 -5.90
N ALA A 209 -7.85 12.66 -5.49
CA ALA A 209 -7.65 12.03 -4.19
C ALA A 209 -6.36 11.19 -4.09
N THR A 210 -5.83 10.73 -5.22
CA THR A 210 -4.58 9.96 -5.29
C THR A 210 -3.39 10.78 -5.76
N LYS A 211 -3.57 12.05 -6.11
CA LYS A 211 -2.41 12.92 -6.28
C LYS A 211 -1.73 12.98 -4.92
N LYS A 212 -0.61 12.26 -4.79
CA LYS A 212 0.35 12.50 -3.71
C LYS A 212 0.40 14.00 -3.53
N LEU A 213 0.27 14.47 -2.28
CA LEU A 213 0.52 15.86 -1.95
C LEU A 213 1.89 16.22 -2.54
N LYS A 214 1.88 16.67 -3.79
CA LYS A 214 3.07 17.25 -4.36
C LYS A 214 3.28 18.54 -3.59
N LEU A 215 4.50 18.94 -3.39
CA LEU A 215 4.87 20.31 -3.00
C LEU A 215 4.47 21.23 -4.18
N ASP A 216 3.20 21.45 -4.41
CA ASP A 216 2.61 21.75 -5.73
C ASP A 216 2.83 23.18 -6.22
N THR A 217 3.38 24.02 -5.39
CA THR A 217 3.97 25.29 -5.82
C THR A 217 5.46 25.14 -6.11
N LEU A 218 6.06 24.02 -5.70
CA LEU A 218 7.47 23.73 -5.80
C LEU A 218 7.63 22.47 -6.63
N ASN A 219 7.81 22.63 -7.94
CA ASN A 219 8.21 21.52 -8.77
C ASN A 219 9.69 21.26 -8.55
N LEU A 220 10.02 20.36 -7.62
CA LEU A 220 11.41 20.02 -7.30
C LEU A 220 12.18 19.37 -8.47
N ASN A 221 11.52 19.05 -9.57
CA ASN A 221 12.16 18.67 -10.83
C ASN A 221 12.65 19.89 -11.64
N LYS A 222 12.39 21.10 -11.18
CA LYS A 222 12.86 22.36 -11.77
C LYS A 222 13.65 23.14 -10.73
N GLU A 223 14.53 23.98 -11.20
CA GLU A 223 15.19 24.96 -10.33
C GLU A 223 14.14 25.88 -9.67
N LEU A 224 14.25 26.05 -8.37
CA LEU A 224 13.38 26.92 -7.62
C LEU A 224 13.84 28.37 -7.75
N THR A 225 12.89 29.29 -7.87
CA THR A 225 13.20 30.73 -7.77
C THR A 225 13.55 31.09 -6.32
N LYS A 226 14.23 32.20 -6.12
CA LYS A 226 14.55 32.71 -4.78
C LYS A 226 13.31 32.88 -3.90
N GLU A 227 12.21 33.34 -4.48
CA GLU A 227 10.93 33.49 -3.75
C GLU A 227 10.38 32.15 -3.30
N GLN A 228 10.47 31.13 -4.15
CA GLN A 228 10.04 29.76 -3.81
C GLN A 228 10.92 29.16 -2.70
N CYS A 229 12.24 29.37 -2.75
CA CYS A 229 13.14 28.93 -1.69
C CYS A 229 12.82 29.62 -0.35
N LEU A 230 12.57 30.93 -0.36
CA LEU A 230 12.17 31.67 0.84
C LEU A 230 10.84 31.20 1.40
N LEU A 231 9.86 30.96 0.54
CA LEU A 231 8.57 30.42 0.96
C LEU A 231 8.73 29.04 1.60
N LEU A 232 9.55 28.17 1.01
CA LEU A 232 9.86 26.86 1.58
C LEU A 232 10.51 26.97 2.95
N ALA A 233 11.51 27.85 3.09
CA ALA A 233 12.21 28.08 4.35
C ALA A 233 11.26 28.58 5.46
N ARG A 234 10.40 29.54 5.17
CA ARG A 234 9.38 30.04 6.11
C ARG A 234 8.43 28.96 6.56
N ARG A 235 7.94 28.14 5.63
CA ARG A 235 7.07 27.02 5.94
C ARG A 235 7.76 25.95 6.75
N MET A 236 9.00 25.61 6.40
CA MET A 236 9.80 24.67 7.19
C MET A 236 9.98 25.16 8.61
N LYS A 237 10.31 26.43 8.82
CA LYS A 237 10.39 27.03 10.15
C LYS A 237 9.06 26.89 10.93
N THR A 238 7.95 27.15 10.26
CA THR A 238 6.63 27.08 10.90
C THR A 238 6.26 25.66 11.29
N CYS A 239 6.39 24.70 10.38
CA CYS A 239 5.97 23.31 10.64
C CYS A 239 6.93 22.56 11.58
N THR A 240 8.19 22.96 11.63
CA THR A 240 9.20 22.30 12.47
C THR A 240 9.48 23.05 13.77
N GLU A 241 9.00 24.27 13.93
CA GLU A 241 9.31 25.16 15.07
C GLU A 241 10.82 25.29 15.33
N SER A 242 11.63 25.14 14.27
CA SER A 242 13.07 25.24 14.31
C SER A 242 13.58 26.26 13.31
N ASN A 243 14.65 26.94 13.65
CA ASN A 243 15.34 27.85 12.75
C ASN A 243 16.58 27.20 12.11
N ARG A 244 16.85 25.92 12.41
CA ARG A 244 17.94 25.14 11.85
C ARG A 244 17.47 23.75 11.47
N LEU A 245 17.91 23.27 10.32
CA LEU A 245 17.68 21.92 9.85
C LEU A 245 18.96 21.37 9.21
N THR A 246 19.43 20.26 9.74
CA THR A 246 20.59 19.56 9.20
C THR A 246 20.13 18.35 8.39
N PHE A 247 20.59 18.26 7.16
CA PHE A 247 20.45 17.08 6.31
C PHE A 247 21.73 16.25 6.40
N GLU A 248 21.59 14.98 6.77
CA GLU A 248 22.69 14.02 6.77
C GLU A 248 22.44 12.98 5.66
N VAL A 249 23.38 12.83 4.73
CA VAL A 249 23.31 11.83 3.66
C VAL A 249 24.27 10.70 3.97
N TYR A 250 23.72 9.53 4.28
CA TYR A 250 24.46 8.33 4.62
C TYR A 250 24.67 7.45 3.40
N ALA A 251 25.93 7.13 3.12
CA ALA A 251 26.32 6.28 1.99
C ALA A 251 27.52 5.38 2.36
N THR A 252 27.67 4.28 1.64
CA THR A 252 28.91 3.47 1.61
C THR A 252 29.90 4.06 0.62
N ASP A 253 31.15 3.59 0.65
CA ASP A 253 32.18 4.04 -0.28
C ASP A 253 31.79 3.75 -1.75
N ASP A 254 31.04 2.68 -2.01
CA ASP A 254 30.54 2.30 -3.35
C ASP A 254 29.36 3.14 -3.85
N THR A 255 28.74 3.93 -2.98
CA THR A 255 27.54 4.73 -3.30
C THR A 255 27.76 6.23 -3.10
N LEU A 256 29.02 6.68 -3.10
CA LEU A 256 29.38 8.09 -2.89
C LEU A 256 28.81 9.00 -3.95
N GLU A 257 28.85 8.60 -5.22
CA GLU A 257 28.27 9.38 -6.33
C GLU A 257 26.75 9.61 -6.14
N CYS A 258 26.05 8.58 -5.64
CA CYS A 258 24.64 8.72 -5.31
C CYS A 258 24.43 9.76 -4.19
N ALA A 259 25.29 9.76 -3.17
CA ALA A 259 25.22 10.74 -2.09
C ALA A 259 25.49 12.15 -2.57
N GLU A 260 26.46 12.37 -3.45
CA GLU A 260 26.80 13.67 -4.00
C GLU A 260 25.61 14.27 -4.78
N LYS A 261 25.00 13.53 -5.68
CA LYS A 261 23.79 13.97 -6.40
C LYS A 261 22.62 14.28 -5.46
N ILE A 262 22.45 13.52 -4.39
CA ILE A 262 21.43 13.81 -3.37
C ILE A 262 21.73 15.10 -2.64
N MET A 263 22.99 15.33 -2.25
CA MET A 263 23.43 16.56 -1.57
C MET A 263 23.23 17.78 -2.47
N GLU A 264 23.67 17.73 -3.73
CA GLU A 264 23.45 18.79 -4.72
C GLU A 264 21.96 19.15 -4.83
N LYS A 265 21.08 18.14 -4.86
CA LYS A 265 19.63 18.38 -4.89
C LYS A 265 19.13 19.05 -3.61
N LEU A 266 19.57 18.60 -2.44
CA LEU A 266 19.19 19.20 -1.16
C LEU A 266 19.65 20.66 -1.10
N GLU A 267 20.87 20.97 -1.50
CA GLU A 267 21.44 22.34 -1.50
C GLU A 267 20.73 23.25 -2.51
N SER A 268 20.30 22.70 -3.65
CA SER A 268 19.54 23.48 -4.64
C SER A 268 18.12 23.82 -4.18
N VAL A 269 17.53 22.99 -3.33
CA VAL A 269 16.15 23.15 -2.83
C VAL A 269 16.11 23.94 -1.53
N PHE A 270 17.01 23.65 -0.58
CA PHE A 270 17.03 24.24 0.75
C PHE A 270 18.10 25.31 0.88
N VAL A 271 17.76 26.50 0.43
CA VAL A 271 18.65 27.68 0.48
C VAL A 271 18.44 28.39 1.82
N SER A 272 19.52 28.56 2.58
CA SER A 272 19.50 29.28 3.85
C SER A 272 19.12 30.77 3.68
N CYS A 273 18.34 31.26 4.63
CA CYS A 273 17.87 32.63 4.71
C CYS A 273 17.90 33.12 6.17
N GLU A 274 17.50 34.37 6.42
CA GLU A 274 17.46 34.93 7.78
C GLU A 274 16.56 34.14 8.72
N GLU A 275 15.46 33.57 8.20
CA GLU A 275 14.50 32.84 9.01
C GLU A 275 14.92 31.40 9.32
N MET A 276 15.71 30.78 8.42
CA MET A 276 16.06 29.36 8.57
C MET A 276 17.41 29.04 7.93
N THR A 277 18.23 28.32 8.67
CA THR A 277 19.53 27.83 8.21
C THR A 277 19.42 26.34 7.87
N PHE A 278 19.89 25.98 6.69
CA PHE A 278 20.02 24.60 6.24
C PHE A 278 21.49 24.22 6.16
N THR A 279 21.81 23.02 6.60
CA THR A 279 23.16 22.45 6.54
C THR A 279 23.08 21.05 5.94
N THR A 280 23.94 20.74 4.98
CA THR A 280 24.05 19.41 4.38
C THR A 280 25.37 18.77 4.77
N LYS A 281 25.35 17.52 5.21
CA LYS A 281 26.53 16.77 5.62
C LYS A 281 26.52 15.38 5.00
N ARG A 282 27.66 14.95 4.51
CA ARG A 282 27.89 13.57 4.10
C ARG A 282 28.34 12.75 5.32
N CYS A 283 27.72 11.61 5.53
CA CYS A 283 28.01 10.68 6.62
C CYS A 283 28.30 9.28 6.04
N ARG A 284 29.17 8.56 6.68
CA ARG A 284 29.45 7.16 6.32
C ARG A 284 28.39 6.25 6.90
N LEU A 285 27.81 5.38 6.04
CA LEU A 285 26.82 4.41 6.49
C LEU A 285 27.44 3.27 7.34
N GLY A 286 28.68 2.88 7.01
CA GLY A 286 29.43 1.89 7.76
C GLY A 286 28.68 0.55 7.95
N SER A 287 28.86 -0.06 9.10
CA SER A 287 28.22 -1.34 9.44
C SER A 287 26.70 -1.27 9.57
N MET A 288 26.14 -0.07 9.70
CA MET A 288 24.68 0.11 9.79
C MET A 288 23.96 -0.42 8.55
N GLY A 289 24.58 -0.27 7.36
CA GLY A 289 24.03 -0.70 6.07
C GLY A 289 24.24 -2.17 5.74
N GLU A 290 25.02 -2.89 6.51
CA GLU A 290 25.29 -4.30 6.26
C GLU A 290 24.06 -5.18 6.52
N PRO A 291 23.90 -6.29 5.78
CA PRO A 291 22.84 -7.25 6.02
C PRO A 291 22.86 -7.74 7.48
N MET A 292 21.71 -7.91 8.09
CA MET A 292 21.59 -8.56 9.39
C MET A 292 21.70 -10.09 9.23
N GLU A 293 22.13 -10.79 10.27
CA GLU A 293 22.29 -12.25 10.26
C GLU A 293 20.97 -12.97 9.90
N SER A 294 19.86 -12.43 10.38
CA SER A 294 18.52 -12.90 10.02
C SER A 294 17.48 -11.78 10.13
N SER A 295 16.25 -12.07 9.69
CA SER A 295 15.10 -11.17 9.88
C SER A 295 14.42 -11.31 11.25
N LYS A 296 15.04 -11.98 12.22
CA LYS A 296 14.51 -12.13 13.58
C LYS A 296 14.55 -10.82 14.36
N SER A 297 13.59 -10.65 15.24
CA SER A 297 13.49 -9.44 16.09
C SER A 297 14.74 -9.22 16.97
N ALA A 298 15.42 -10.29 17.40
CA ALA A 298 16.65 -10.19 18.20
C ALA A 298 17.79 -9.51 17.44
N ASP A 299 17.99 -9.86 16.16
CA ASP A 299 19.05 -9.28 15.33
C ASP A 299 18.71 -7.83 14.97
N ALA A 300 17.42 -7.52 14.76
CA ALA A 300 16.97 -6.16 14.58
C ALA A 300 17.21 -5.29 15.83
N LEU A 301 16.90 -5.79 17.02
CA LEU A 301 17.15 -5.10 18.28
C LEU A 301 18.65 -4.87 18.52
N LYS A 302 19.48 -5.88 18.24
CA LYS A 302 20.95 -5.75 18.32
C LYS A 302 21.43 -4.61 17.41
N ARG A 303 20.99 -4.58 16.15
CA ARG A 303 21.35 -3.53 15.18
C ARG A 303 20.85 -2.15 15.63
N ILE A 304 19.65 -2.04 16.18
CA ILE A 304 19.11 -0.78 16.72
C ILE A 304 20.02 -0.23 17.81
N HIS A 305 20.42 -1.05 18.79
CA HIS A 305 21.31 -0.63 19.86
C HIS A 305 22.73 -0.29 19.39
N GLU A 306 23.23 -0.99 18.36
CA GLU A 306 24.52 -0.65 17.75
C GLU A 306 24.46 0.77 17.14
N ILE A 307 23.40 1.09 16.41
CA ILE A 307 23.18 2.41 15.81
C ILE A 307 23.02 3.50 16.87
N GLU A 308 22.21 3.25 17.90
CA GLU A 308 22.02 4.17 19.04
C GLU A 308 23.34 4.48 19.74
N LYS A 309 24.22 3.48 19.88
CA LYS A 309 25.52 3.66 20.49
C LYS A 309 26.54 4.38 19.60
N GLU A 310 26.46 4.15 18.28
CA GLU A 310 27.37 4.77 17.31
C GLU A 310 27.02 6.25 17.05
N LEU A 311 25.71 6.55 17.00
CA LEU A 311 25.20 7.89 16.72
C LEU A 311 24.85 8.62 18.03
N SER A 312 25.57 9.67 18.35
CA SER A 312 25.17 10.58 19.43
C SER A 312 23.80 11.22 19.10
N PRO A 313 22.93 11.45 20.10
CA PRO A 313 21.67 12.16 19.88
C PRO A 313 21.87 13.49 19.17
N ALA A 314 21.10 13.75 18.14
CA ALA A 314 21.15 15.02 17.41
C ALA A 314 20.67 16.16 18.33
N THR A 315 21.46 17.21 18.40
CA THR A 315 21.15 18.42 19.21
C THR A 315 20.31 19.43 18.45
N GLU A 316 20.24 19.29 17.13
CA GLU A 316 19.45 20.10 16.21
C GLU A 316 18.49 19.19 15.42
N LEU A 317 17.45 19.79 14.86
CA LEU A 317 16.54 19.05 13.97
C LEU A 317 17.36 18.46 12.81
N THR A 318 17.33 17.13 12.72
CA THR A 318 18.14 16.39 11.74
C THR A 318 17.27 15.45 10.92
N ALA A 319 17.42 15.51 9.61
CA ALA A 319 16.73 14.69 8.65
C ALA A 319 17.75 13.95 7.76
N CYS A 320 17.59 12.64 7.61
CA CYS A 320 18.58 11.78 6.99
C CYS A 320 18.06 11.15 5.70
N ILE A 321 18.89 11.10 4.68
CA ILE A 321 18.70 10.24 3.51
C ILE A 321 19.78 9.16 3.54
N VAL A 322 19.32 7.90 3.55
CA VAL A 322 20.21 6.75 3.58
C VAL A 322 20.18 6.05 2.23
N VAL A 323 21.35 5.98 1.58
CA VAL A 323 21.53 5.21 0.34
C VAL A 323 21.72 3.74 0.71
N LEU A 324 20.68 2.94 0.46
CA LEU A 324 20.65 1.54 0.86
C LEU A 324 20.12 0.67 -0.28
N PRO A 325 20.74 -0.49 -0.58
CA PRO A 325 20.23 -1.43 -1.57
C PRO A 325 18.78 -1.84 -1.34
N GLY A 326 18.10 -2.27 -2.39
CA GLY A 326 16.74 -2.77 -2.31
C GLY A 326 16.65 -4.09 -1.53
N LYS A 327 15.44 -4.42 -1.07
CA LYS A 327 15.15 -5.62 -0.27
C LYS A 327 15.64 -6.91 -0.93
N GLU A 328 15.67 -6.97 -2.24
CA GLU A 328 16.15 -8.10 -3.05
C GLU A 328 17.62 -8.42 -2.82
N CYS A 329 18.45 -7.42 -2.44
CA CYS A 329 19.86 -7.61 -2.12
C CYS A 329 20.08 -8.31 -0.78
N PHE A 330 19.07 -8.35 0.08
CA PHE A 330 19.14 -8.98 1.41
C PHE A 330 18.47 -10.36 1.43
N TYR A 331 18.38 -11.03 0.27
CA TYR A 331 17.77 -12.36 0.17
C TYR A 331 18.49 -13.37 1.09
N LYS A 332 17.74 -14.08 1.93
CA LYS A 332 18.21 -15.01 2.98
C LYS A 332 18.86 -14.37 4.23
N LEU A 333 19.08 -13.08 4.20
CA LEU A 333 19.58 -12.29 5.34
C LEU A 333 18.50 -11.31 5.81
N GLY A 334 18.73 -10.60 6.89
CA GLY A 334 17.82 -9.58 7.37
C GLY A 334 18.06 -8.23 6.68
N ASP A 335 17.00 -7.60 6.16
CA ASP A 335 17.03 -6.24 5.64
C ASP A 335 17.20 -5.26 6.81
N PRO A 336 18.28 -4.45 6.85
CA PRO A 336 18.57 -3.55 7.97
C PRO A 336 17.68 -2.29 7.99
N LYS A 337 16.93 -2.02 6.94
CA LYS A 337 16.16 -0.77 6.75
C LYS A 337 15.30 -0.39 7.95
N ALA A 338 14.55 -1.32 8.51
CA ALA A 338 13.68 -1.07 9.66
C ALA A 338 14.50 -0.77 10.93
N ALA A 339 15.60 -1.50 11.15
CA ALA A 339 16.49 -1.28 12.28
C ALA A 339 17.19 0.08 12.19
N ILE A 340 17.67 0.46 10.99
CA ILE A 340 18.26 1.78 10.73
C ILE A 340 17.27 2.89 11.06
N ARG A 341 16.04 2.78 10.55
CA ARG A 341 15.00 3.79 10.82
C ARG A 341 14.72 3.95 12.30
N CYS A 342 14.59 2.85 13.02
CA CYS A 342 14.33 2.87 14.47
C CYS A 342 15.53 3.43 15.24
N GLY A 343 16.75 2.94 14.99
CA GLY A 343 17.97 3.41 15.67
C GLY A 343 18.26 4.89 15.42
N MET A 344 18.06 5.37 14.20
CA MET A 344 18.18 6.79 13.88
C MET A 344 17.10 7.64 14.57
N ALA A 345 15.87 7.14 14.66
CA ALA A 345 14.80 7.85 15.37
C ALA A 345 15.08 7.96 16.87
N LEU A 346 15.66 6.95 17.49
CA LEU A 346 16.12 7.00 18.90
C LEU A 346 17.21 8.06 19.14
N THR A 347 17.92 8.44 18.09
CA THR A 347 18.93 9.51 18.12
C THR A 347 18.42 10.84 17.54
N ASN A 348 17.10 11.04 17.53
CA ASN A 348 16.42 12.25 17.05
C ASN A 348 16.68 12.57 15.56
N ARG A 349 16.72 11.54 14.70
CA ARG A 349 16.91 11.67 13.26
C ARG A 349 15.72 11.11 12.50
N LEU A 350 15.10 11.92 11.65
CA LEU A 350 14.11 11.46 10.68
C LEU A 350 14.83 10.80 9.50
N THR A 351 14.27 9.73 8.95
CA THR A 351 15.02 8.92 7.98
C THR A 351 14.20 8.57 6.76
N GLN A 352 14.76 8.82 5.56
CA GLN A 352 14.26 8.35 4.29
C GLN A 352 15.34 7.56 3.55
N PHE A 353 14.92 6.64 2.67
CA PHE A 353 15.82 5.73 1.98
C PHE A 353 15.75 5.91 0.47
N VAL A 354 16.91 5.81 -0.17
CA VAL A 354 17.05 5.81 -1.62
C VAL A 354 17.84 4.58 -2.03
N THR A 355 17.33 3.83 -3.02
CA THR A 355 18.12 2.73 -3.59
C THR A 355 19.21 3.29 -4.51
N PRO A 356 20.45 2.79 -4.39
CA PRO A 356 21.53 3.22 -5.27
C PRO A 356 21.18 2.96 -6.75
N TRP A 357 21.89 3.61 -7.61
CA TRP A 357 21.81 3.45 -9.04
C TRP A 357 23.21 3.38 -9.65
N ASP A 358 23.32 2.85 -10.83
CA ASP A 358 24.50 2.78 -11.64
C ASP A 358 24.37 3.63 -12.93
N GLU A 359 25.41 3.68 -13.74
CA GLU A 359 25.47 4.44 -14.99
C GLU A 359 24.40 4.03 -16.02
N THR A 360 23.77 2.86 -15.87
CA THR A 360 22.75 2.36 -16.81
C THR A 360 21.39 3.01 -16.56
N VAL A 361 21.18 3.61 -15.39
CA VAL A 361 19.93 4.24 -15.00
C VAL A 361 19.82 5.63 -15.63
N LYS A 362 18.73 5.88 -16.34
CA LYS A 362 18.48 7.18 -16.99
C LYS A 362 18.39 8.31 -15.97
N GLU A 363 18.98 9.47 -16.29
CA GLU A 363 19.05 10.63 -15.42
C GLU A 363 17.66 11.09 -14.89
N ASN A 364 16.64 11.10 -15.74
CA ASN A 364 15.29 11.44 -15.31
C ASN A 364 14.69 10.50 -14.26
N VAL A 365 15.12 9.22 -14.23
CA VAL A 365 14.72 8.24 -13.21
C VAL A 365 15.46 8.51 -11.91
N ILE A 366 16.74 8.83 -11.99
CA ILE A 366 17.57 9.23 -10.84
C ILE A 366 16.96 10.45 -10.18
N GLU A 367 16.70 11.49 -10.95
CA GLU A 367 16.12 12.73 -10.47
C GLU A 367 14.74 12.52 -9.82
N SER A 368 13.90 11.68 -10.41
CA SER A 368 12.60 11.32 -9.84
C SER A 368 12.74 10.56 -8.50
N LYS A 369 13.73 9.68 -8.35
CA LYS A 369 14.01 8.98 -7.09
C LYS A 369 14.42 9.95 -6.00
N ILE A 370 15.38 10.85 -6.29
CA ILE A 370 15.88 11.83 -5.34
C ILE A 370 14.75 12.79 -4.93
N THR A 371 14.04 13.35 -5.91
CA THR A 371 12.90 14.24 -5.66
C THR A 371 11.85 13.60 -4.77
N SER A 372 11.48 12.35 -5.05
CA SER A 372 10.50 11.62 -4.23
C SER A 372 10.99 11.42 -2.79
N ALA A 373 12.28 11.14 -2.59
CA ALA A 373 12.85 10.99 -1.26
C ALA A 373 12.87 12.32 -0.49
N VAL A 374 13.21 13.41 -1.14
CA VAL A 374 13.19 14.76 -0.54
C VAL A 374 11.75 15.16 -0.17
N GLU A 375 10.78 14.93 -1.06
CA GLU A 375 9.36 15.19 -0.77
C GLU A 375 8.84 14.35 0.41
N ASP A 376 9.21 13.08 0.48
CA ASP A 376 8.82 12.21 1.59
C ASP A 376 9.45 12.67 2.92
N LEU A 377 10.68 13.18 2.88
CA LEU A 377 11.35 13.74 4.04
C LEU A 377 10.67 15.02 4.52
N CYS A 378 10.27 15.90 3.59
CA CYS A 378 9.50 17.10 3.93
C CYS A 378 8.17 16.74 4.63
N ARG A 379 7.48 15.68 4.17
CA ARG A 379 6.24 15.22 4.81
C ARG A 379 6.50 14.71 6.23
N GLN A 380 7.60 13.98 6.45
CA GLN A 380 8.00 13.54 7.80
C GLN A 380 8.30 14.73 8.73
N LEU A 381 8.84 15.82 8.18
CA LEU A 381 9.06 17.08 8.90
C LEU A 381 7.77 17.83 9.23
N GLY A 382 6.62 17.35 8.77
CA GLY A 382 5.33 17.99 8.99
C GLY A 382 4.95 19.02 7.93
N TYR A 383 5.69 19.09 6.82
CA TYR A 383 5.32 19.98 5.73
C TYR A 383 4.05 19.51 5.05
N VAL A 384 3.03 20.34 5.09
CA VAL A 384 1.76 20.13 4.39
C VAL A 384 1.56 21.27 3.40
N ARG A 385 1.09 20.94 2.21
CA ARG A 385 0.69 21.93 1.21
C ARG A 385 -0.47 22.77 1.73
N GLU A 386 -0.51 24.04 1.34
CA GLU A 386 -1.73 24.84 1.42
C GLU A 386 -2.85 24.14 0.65
N LEU A 387 -3.99 23.96 1.29
CA LEU A 387 -5.18 23.50 0.60
C LEU A 387 -5.56 24.54 -0.45
N ASP A 388 -5.86 24.09 -1.65
CA ASP A 388 -6.40 24.97 -2.69
C ASP A 388 -7.80 25.41 -2.24
N GLU A 389 -7.85 26.59 -1.67
CA GLU A 389 -9.10 27.16 -1.16
C GLU A 389 -10.17 27.32 -2.24
N SER A 390 -9.77 27.39 -3.52
CA SER A 390 -10.70 27.49 -4.65
C SER A 390 -11.55 26.22 -4.82
N ALA A 391 -11.04 25.07 -4.34
CA ALA A 391 -11.72 23.79 -4.39
C ALA A 391 -12.71 23.54 -3.24
N ILE A 392 -12.81 24.47 -2.29
CA ILE A 392 -13.61 24.29 -1.07
C ILE A 392 -14.76 25.30 -1.05
N GLU A 393 -15.99 24.79 -1.16
CA GLU A 393 -17.20 25.62 -1.22
C GLU A 393 -17.47 26.48 0.05
N LYS A 394 -16.92 26.07 1.21
CA LYS A 394 -17.14 26.75 2.51
C LYS A 394 -15.81 27.07 3.19
N LYS A 395 -15.08 28.01 2.64
CA LYS A 395 -13.76 28.43 3.15
C LYS A 395 -13.76 28.86 4.63
N GLU A 396 -14.83 29.52 5.07
CA GLU A 396 -14.96 30.01 6.46
C GLU A 396 -14.94 28.89 7.50
N LEU A 397 -15.40 27.69 7.15
CA LEU A 397 -15.39 26.54 8.07
C LEU A 397 -13.98 26.01 8.33
N LEU A 398 -13.06 26.14 7.37
CA LEU A 398 -11.68 25.63 7.51
C LEU A 398 -10.86 26.45 8.49
N HIS A 399 -11.11 27.75 8.59
CA HIS A 399 -10.40 28.64 9.51
C HIS A 399 -10.73 28.38 10.99
N HIS A 400 -11.80 27.62 11.27
CA HIS A 400 -12.29 27.37 12.63
C HIS A 400 -12.41 25.85 12.93
N THR A 401 -12.05 25.00 12.01
CA THR A 401 -12.23 23.55 12.16
C THR A 401 -10.93 22.83 11.85
N PRO A 402 -10.31 22.15 12.82
CA PRO A 402 -9.12 21.33 12.55
C PRO A 402 -9.47 20.18 11.63
N VAL A 403 -8.53 19.82 10.75
CA VAL A 403 -8.64 18.61 9.93
C VAL A 403 -8.02 17.47 10.72
N ILE A 404 -8.84 16.50 11.12
CA ILE A 404 -8.41 15.36 11.93
C ILE A 404 -8.43 14.10 11.08
N GLY A 405 -7.29 13.40 11.03
CA GLY A 405 -7.16 12.05 10.47
C GLY A 405 -6.93 11.05 11.59
N MET A 406 -7.60 9.91 11.52
CA MET A 406 -7.30 8.77 12.40
C MET A 406 -6.64 7.67 11.60
N GLN A 407 -5.51 7.19 12.09
CA GLN A 407 -4.79 6.06 11.52
C GLN A 407 -4.54 5.02 12.60
N VAL A 408 -4.80 3.76 12.28
CA VAL A 408 -4.40 2.65 13.14
C VAL A 408 -3.09 2.10 12.63
N MET A 409 -2.03 2.31 13.40
CA MET A 409 -0.72 1.74 13.11
C MET A 409 -0.74 0.26 13.48
N THR A 410 -0.33 -0.59 12.54
CA THR A 410 -0.28 -2.03 12.75
C THR A 410 1.16 -2.49 12.71
N GLN A 411 1.66 -3.02 13.82
CA GLN A 411 2.90 -3.77 13.84
C GLN A 411 2.58 -5.25 13.59
N ILE A 412 2.89 -5.74 12.41
CA ILE A 412 2.79 -7.16 12.09
C ILE A 412 4.03 -7.84 12.71
N CYS A 413 3.85 -8.49 13.83
CA CYS A 413 4.86 -9.39 14.37
C CYS A 413 4.95 -10.66 13.51
N THR A 414 6.12 -11.30 13.54
CA THR A 414 6.42 -12.56 12.85
C THR A 414 5.33 -13.65 13.06
N PRO A 415 5.31 -14.74 12.28
CA PRO A 415 4.19 -15.69 12.15
C PRO A 415 3.57 -16.22 13.45
N TYR A 416 4.24 -16.03 14.57
CA TYR A 416 3.79 -16.50 15.89
C TYR A 416 3.48 -15.37 16.89
N GLY A 417 3.57 -14.10 16.46
CA GLY A 417 3.28 -12.94 17.30
C GLY A 417 1.87 -12.39 17.09
N LYS A 418 1.25 -11.86 18.13
CA LYS A 418 0.00 -11.11 18.01
C LYS A 418 0.23 -9.80 17.27
N ALA A 419 -0.62 -9.47 16.31
CA ALA A 419 -0.63 -8.14 15.70
C ALA A 419 -0.90 -7.09 16.79
N ARG A 420 -0.12 -6.02 16.77
CA ARG A 420 -0.27 -4.88 17.69
C ARG A 420 -0.87 -3.72 16.93
N PHE A 421 -1.82 -3.07 17.54
CA PHE A 421 -2.57 -1.95 16.95
C PHE A 421 -2.40 -0.75 17.86
N LEU A 422 -2.03 0.37 17.27
CA LEU A 422 -1.89 1.65 17.96
C LEU A 422 -2.71 2.70 17.22
N PRO A 423 -3.78 3.25 17.81
CA PRO A 423 -4.51 4.36 17.22
C PRO A 423 -3.66 5.63 17.31
N LEU A 424 -3.54 6.33 16.20
CA LEU A 424 -2.85 7.60 16.07
C LEU A 424 -3.81 8.60 15.46
N TYR A 425 -3.99 9.73 16.12
CA TYR A 425 -4.72 10.87 15.58
C TYR A 425 -3.74 11.87 15.01
N VAL A 426 -4.02 12.36 13.83
CA VAL A 426 -3.22 13.42 13.19
C VAL A 426 -4.13 14.60 12.96
N GLU A 427 -3.79 15.73 13.57
CA GLU A 427 -4.51 16.97 13.47
C GLU A 427 -3.68 17.99 12.68
N MET A 428 -4.29 18.61 11.68
CA MET A 428 -3.71 19.73 10.96
C MET A 428 -4.44 21.01 11.38
N ASP A 429 -3.69 21.94 11.96
CA ASP A 429 -4.16 23.30 12.15
C ASP A 429 -4.05 24.05 10.81
N TYR A 430 -5.19 24.34 10.23
CA TYR A 430 -5.25 24.98 8.92
C TYR A 430 -4.68 26.40 8.92
N VAL A 431 -4.80 27.13 10.02
CA VAL A 431 -4.37 28.52 10.12
C VAL A 431 -2.86 28.64 10.19
N SER A 432 -2.25 27.84 11.06
CA SER A 432 -0.79 27.84 11.23
C SER A 432 -0.08 26.90 10.23
N GLY A 433 -0.79 25.94 9.63
CA GLY A 433 -0.21 24.88 8.81
C GLY A 433 0.60 23.85 9.61
N LYS A 434 0.49 23.85 10.93
CA LYS A 434 1.16 22.87 11.80
C LYS A 434 0.40 21.57 11.83
N VAL A 435 1.14 20.48 11.90
CA VAL A 435 0.57 19.14 12.03
C VAL A 435 1.02 18.52 13.34
N TYR A 436 0.05 18.05 14.10
CA TYR A 436 0.26 17.38 15.38
C TYR A 436 -0.13 15.92 15.28
N ALA A 437 0.51 15.08 16.07
CA ALA A 437 0.14 13.70 16.27
C ALA A 437 -0.24 13.49 17.72
N GLU A 438 -1.34 12.77 17.96
CA GLU A 438 -1.87 12.47 19.30
C GLU A 438 -1.99 10.95 19.47
N CYS A 439 -1.49 10.46 20.58
CA CYS A 439 -1.61 9.08 21.00
C CYS A 439 -1.46 8.97 22.52
N ASP A 440 -2.38 8.28 23.18
CA ASP A 440 -2.33 8.08 24.63
C ASP A 440 -1.15 7.21 25.09
N ALA A 441 -0.50 6.51 24.15
CA ALA A 441 0.70 5.73 24.46
C ALA A 441 1.99 6.54 24.43
N PHE A 442 1.99 7.77 23.93
CA PHE A 442 3.15 8.64 23.87
C PHE A 442 3.47 9.19 25.29
N GLU A 443 4.70 9.61 25.50
CA GLU A 443 5.10 10.26 26.74
C GLU A 443 4.38 11.61 26.87
N GLN A 444 4.33 12.40 25.79
CA GLN A 444 3.46 13.55 25.64
C GLN A 444 2.34 13.19 24.68
N THR A 445 1.10 13.16 25.16
CA THR A 445 -0.07 12.74 24.38
C THR A 445 -0.17 13.43 23.01
N ARG A 446 0.21 14.71 22.93
CA ARG A 446 0.23 15.51 21.70
C ARG A 446 1.61 16.07 21.43
N VAL A 447 2.15 15.74 20.26
CA VAL A 447 3.48 16.17 19.80
C VAL A 447 3.41 16.72 18.37
N LEU A 448 4.42 17.46 17.93
CA LEU A 448 4.53 17.78 16.51
C LEU A 448 4.66 16.50 15.69
N TYR A 449 4.09 16.47 14.49
CA TYR A 449 4.05 15.26 13.66
C TYR A 449 5.43 14.61 13.46
N ARG A 450 6.48 15.42 13.30
CA ARG A 450 7.86 14.95 13.19
C ARG A 450 8.35 14.19 14.43
N GLU A 451 7.87 14.57 15.61
CA GLU A 451 8.27 13.96 16.89
C GLU A 451 7.59 12.63 17.14
N ALA A 452 6.43 12.40 16.48
CA ALA A 452 5.75 11.11 16.56
C ALA A 452 6.62 9.93 16.10
N ALA A 453 7.55 10.16 15.17
CA ALA A 453 8.49 9.12 14.74
C ALA A 453 9.45 8.72 15.85
N PHE A 454 9.87 9.67 16.69
CA PHE A 454 10.76 9.45 17.82
C PHE A 454 10.01 8.76 18.97
N GLU A 455 8.81 9.26 19.30
CA GLU A 455 7.92 8.64 20.29
C GLU A 455 7.61 7.18 19.92
N LEU A 456 7.29 6.89 18.65
CA LEU A 456 7.02 5.53 18.17
C LEU A 456 8.26 4.63 18.26
N ALA A 457 9.48 5.16 18.03
CA ALA A 457 10.70 4.41 18.16
C ALA A 457 10.96 4.02 19.63
N HIS A 458 10.87 4.96 20.56
CA HIS A 458 10.99 4.71 21.99
C HIS A 458 9.92 3.73 22.49
N LEU A 459 8.67 3.96 22.10
CA LEU A 459 7.55 3.09 22.45
C LEU A 459 7.75 1.65 21.96
N SER A 460 8.31 1.46 20.76
CA SER A 460 8.54 0.13 20.18
C SER A 460 9.52 -0.72 20.98
N LEU A 461 10.41 -0.11 21.74
CA LEU A 461 11.39 -0.76 22.60
C LEU A 461 10.94 -0.86 24.07
N ASP A 462 9.82 -0.24 24.44
CA ASP A 462 9.29 -0.30 25.80
C ASP A 462 8.82 -1.71 26.14
N LYS A 463 9.29 -2.25 27.27
CA LYS A 463 8.87 -3.57 27.78
C LYS A 463 7.36 -3.64 28.05
N ASN A 464 6.73 -2.50 28.34
CA ASN A 464 5.30 -2.37 28.57
C ASN A 464 4.51 -1.98 27.33
N PHE A 465 5.11 -2.04 26.15
CA PHE A 465 4.50 -1.60 24.89
C PHE A 465 3.11 -2.23 24.65
N GLU A 466 2.98 -3.53 24.90
CA GLU A 466 1.72 -4.24 24.70
C GLU A 466 0.60 -3.67 25.59
N LYS A 467 0.91 -3.41 26.87
CA LYS A 467 -0.01 -2.81 27.83
C LYS A 467 -0.37 -1.36 27.45
N LYS A 468 0.59 -0.58 26.98
CA LYS A 468 0.36 0.80 26.51
C LYS A 468 -0.54 0.81 25.27
N CYS A 469 -0.34 -0.09 24.31
CA CYS A 469 -1.22 -0.22 23.14
C CYS A 469 -2.65 -0.63 23.52
N GLU A 470 -2.81 -1.56 24.47
CA GLU A 470 -4.14 -1.97 24.94
C GLU A 470 -4.88 -0.83 25.64
N ASN A 471 -4.19 0.01 26.40
CA ASN A 471 -4.78 1.17 27.06
C ASN A 471 -5.17 2.26 26.05
N ALA A 472 -4.35 2.54 25.06
CA ALA A 472 -4.62 3.52 24.01
C ALA A 472 -5.76 3.10 23.06
N ALA A 473 -6.08 1.81 23.00
CA ALA A 473 -7.15 1.28 22.17
C ALA A 473 -8.53 1.27 22.86
N ARG A 474 -8.58 1.53 24.18
CA ARG A 474 -9.80 1.65 25.00
C ARG A 474 -10.32 3.08 24.98
#